data_77b9e393b09e5dff148658f7d1bc77f6
#
_entry.id   77b9e393b09e5dff148658f7d1bc77f6
#
_cell.length_a   1.000
_cell.length_b   1.000
_cell.length_c   1.000
_cell.angle_alpha   90.00
_cell.angle_beta   90.00
_cell.angle_gamma   90.00
#
_symmetry.space_group_name_H-M   'P 1'
#
loop_
_entity.id
_entity.type
_entity.pdbx_description
1 polymer ?
#
loop_
_entity_poly.entity_id
_entity_poly.type
_entity_poly.pdbx_seq_one_letter_code
_entity_poly.pdbx_strand_id
1 'polypeptide(L)'
;MSNAAYSIAKDRDGKSIWKFLVSEFKPKGKLLTPFNIISVPVIICGIILIIIRFWKGIGAVTNLTQDVPWGLWIGFDVVTGVAFAGGAYVLTFIVYILNNQKYHSIVRITVLNGFLAYVFYAGALLLDLGRPWNVVNPIIGNNFGTSSVLFLVAWHFLLYMLAQLIEFSPAIAEWLGARRARKILSGMTIAAVIFGITLSTLHQSGLGALYLMAKDKIHPLWYSEFIPIMFLVSSIFAGLSMVIFEGSISHRVFFSQISEKNHHAQNGIIQGLSKICAGAMFAYFFLQFLVFIHEKRWGYLNTPMGYWYLLEMIGFVLTPMMMFFFGYRRKSINLIKVAAIVTMVGVILNRLNVTIIGFRWEDSIRYVPSWMEVVITLTVIFTEIWIFRWVIRRMPVLRDSPVWAKQQQ
;
A
#
# COMPACT_ATOMS: atom_id res chain seq x y z
N MET A 1 5.44 29.98 -16.33
CA MET A 1 4.23 30.26 -15.54
C MET A 1 4.35 29.51 -14.23
N SER A 2 4.41 30.01 -13.12
CA SER A 2 4.73 31.27 -12.46
C SER A 2 5.21 30.92 -11.06
N ASN A 3 6.38 31.41 -10.67
CA ASN A 3 6.87 31.44 -9.29
C ASN A 3 5.98 32.27 -8.33
N ALA A 4 4.83 32.75 -8.80
CA ALA A 4 3.95 33.66 -8.08
C ALA A 4 3.03 33.00 -7.03
N ALA A 5 2.90 31.66 -7.02
CA ALA A 5 2.01 30.99 -6.06
C ALA A 5 2.69 30.62 -4.73
N TYR A 6 4.01 30.77 -4.62
CA TYR A 6 4.78 30.44 -3.40
C TYR A 6 5.38 31.70 -2.71
N SER A 7 5.13 32.89 -3.22
CA SER A 7 5.47 34.09 -2.49
C SER A 7 4.39 34.36 -1.43
N ILE A 8 4.84 34.43 -0.19
CA ILE A 8 4.08 34.92 0.97
C ILE A 8 3.27 33.82 1.68
N ALA A 9 3.93 32.86 2.30
CA ALA A 9 3.43 32.33 3.54
C ALA A 9 3.84 33.28 4.68
N LYS A 10 3.17 34.42 4.78
CA LYS A 10 3.04 35.18 6.04
C LYS A 10 2.26 34.24 6.99
N ASP A 11 2.65 34.22 8.28
CA ASP A 11 1.86 33.53 9.34
C ASP A 11 0.38 33.91 9.13
N ARG A 12 -0.43 32.93 8.73
CA ARG A 12 -1.83 33.18 8.36
C ARG A 12 -2.69 33.08 9.60
N ASP A 13 -3.46 34.12 9.90
CA ASP A 13 -4.51 34.06 10.90
C ASP A 13 -5.54 32.98 10.56
N GLY A 14 -6.20 32.40 11.55
CA GLY A 14 -7.15 31.28 11.36
C GLY A 14 -8.24 31.55 10.30
N LYS A 15 -8.75 32.81 10.18
CA LYS A 15 -9.69 33.22 9.11
C LYS A 15 -9.06 33.18 7.72
N SER A 16 -7.76 33.46 7.61
CA SER A 16 -7.00 33.37 6.36
C SER A 16 -6.75 31.93 5.93
N ILE A 17 -6.53 31.02 6.89
CA ILE A 17 -6.36 29.58 6.63
C ILE A 17 -7.66 28.98 6.07
N TRP A 18 -8.80 29.30 6.65
CA TRP A 18 -10.10 28.81 6.15
C TRP A 18 -10.39 29.25 4.72
N LYS A 19 -10.23 30.53 4.42
CA LYS A 19 -10.38 31.04 3.04
C LYS A 19 -9.41 30.36 2.07
N PHE A 20 -8.17 30.10 2.50
CA PHE A 20 -7.20 29.37 1.70
C PHE A 20 -7.66 27.94 1.45
N LEU A 21 -8.08 27.20 2.47
CA LEU A 21 -8.57 25.83 2.32
C LEU A 21 -9.76 25.76 1.36
N VAL A 22 -10.74 26.66 1.51
CA VAL A 22 -11.89 26.73 0.58
C VAL A 22 -11.44 27.01 -0.85
N SER A 23 -10.45 27.88 -1.06
CA SER A 23 -9.89 28.17 -2.40
C SER A 23 -9.20 26.94 -3.02
N GLU A 24 -8.64 26.07 -2.19
CA GLU A 24 -7.94 24.86 -2.63
C GLU A 24 -8.89 23.70 -3.05
N PHE A 25 -10.19 23.78 -2.74
CA PHE A 25 -11.19 22.86 -3.29
C PHE A 25 -11.48 23.10 -4.77
N LYS A 26 -11.13 24.27 -5.32
CA LYS A 26 -11.28 24.52 -6.75
C LYS A 26 -10.45 23.53 -7.58
N PRO A 27 -11.03 22.95 -8.66
CA PRO A 27 -10.30 22.01 -9.51
C PRO A 27 -9.02 22.63 -10.09
N LYS A 28 -7.90 21.92 -9.98
CA LYS A 28 -6.62 22.30 -10.62
C LYS A 28 -6.33 21.32 -11.77
N GLY A 29 -6.40 21.80 -13.01
CA GLY A 29 -6.13 21.04 -14.23
C GLY A 29 -7.39 20.64 -15.01
N LYS A 30 -7.22 19.84 -16.06
CA LYS A 30 -8.32 19.42 -16.95
C LYS A 30 -9.28 18.50 -16.20
N LEU A 31 -10.58 18.81 -16.25
CA LEU A 31 -11.64 17.99 -15.66
C LEU A 31 -11.93 16.74 -16.51
N LEU A 32 -11.97 16.88 -17.82
CA LEU A 32 -12.20 15.77 -18.75
C LEU A 32 -10.86 15.10 -19.08
N THR A 33 -10.55 14.04 -18.36
CA THR A 33 -9.43 13.14 -18.62
C THR A 33 -9.94 11.72 -18.75
N PRO A 34 -9.27 10.81 -19.51
CA PRO A 34 -9.72 9.42 -19.62
C PRO A 34 -9.95 8.75 -18.26
N PHE A 35 -9.08 9.04 -17.31
CA PHE A 35 -9.23 8.54 -15.93
C PHE A 35 -10.50 9.06 -15.26
N ASN A 36 -10.80 10.35 -15.38
CA ASN A 36 -11.98 10.93 -14.73
C ASN A 36 -13.28 10.42 -15.37
N ILE A 37 -13.30 10.21 -16.69
CA ILE A 37 -14.46 9.68 -17.42
C ILE A 37 -14.82 8.27 -16.92
N ILE A 38 -13.82 7.44 -16.64
CA ILE A 38 -14.03 6.07 -16.16
C ILE A 38 -14.31 6.07 -14.64
N SER A 39 -13.51 6.79 -13.85
CA SER A 39 -13.57 6.70 -12.40
C SER A 39 -14.82 7.33 -11.79
N VAL A 40 -15.35 8.42 -12.37
CA VAL A 40 -16.52 9.11 -11.80
C VAL A 40 -17.78 8.24 -11.81
N PRO A 41 -18.18 7.59 -12.93
CA PRO A 41 -19.33 6.69 -12.93
C PRO A 41 -19.16 5.51 -11.95
N VAL A 42 -17.95 4.93 -11.87
CA VAL A 42 -17.67 3.83 -10.94
C VAL A 42 -17.80 4.29 -9.49
N ILE A 43 -17.24 5.46 -9.14
CA ILE A 43 -17.35 6.03 -7.80
C ILE A 43 -18.82 6.31 -7.43
N ILE A 44 -19.61 6.86 -8.35
CA ILE A 44 -21.04 7.13 -8.10
C ILE A 44 -21.78 5.81 -7.85
N CYS A 45 -21.58 4.81 -8.70
CA CYS A 45 -22.17 3.48 -8.53
C CYS A 45 -21.75 2.86 -7.19
N GLY A 46 -20.47 2.90 -6.86
CA GLY A 46 -19.94 2.35 -5.63
C GLY A 46 -20.44 3.06 -4.38
N ILE A 47 -20.61 4.38 -4.39
CA ILE A 47 -21.23 5.11 -3.27
C ILE A 47 -22.65 4.62 -3.04
N ILE A 48 -23.43 4.43 -4.10
CA ILE A 48 -24.81 3.88 -3.99
C ILE A 48 -24.76 2.48 -3.36
N LEU A 49 -23.85 1.61 -3.81
CA LEU A 49 -23.69 0.26 -3.27
C LEU A 49 -23.22 0.28 -1.79
N ILE A 50 -22.34 1.20 -1.42
CA ILE A 50 -21.92 1.39 -0.02
C ILE A 50 -23.10 1.82 0.85
N ILE A 51 -23.97 2.72 0.38
CA ILE A 51 -25.19 3.10 1.09
C ILE A 51 -26.11 1.88 1.27
N ILE A 52 -26.32 1.08 0.22
CA ILE A 52 -27.10 -0.16 0.29
C ILE A 52 -26.51 -1.13 1.32
N ARG A 53 -25.17 -1.28 1.32
CA ARG A 53 -24.44 -2.13 2.26
C ARG A 53 -24.70 -1.73 3.73
N PHE A 54 -24.64 -0.43 4.05
CA PHE A 54 -24.88 0.04 5.41
C PHE A 54 -26.37 -0.02 5.81
N TRP A 55 -27.28 0.10 4.85
CA TRP A 55 -28.72 0.06 5.10
C TRP A 55 -29.26 -1.37 5.21
N LYS A 56 -28.90 -2.24 4.25
CA LYS A 56 -29.44 -3.61 4.14
C LYS A 56 -28.50 -4.70 4.70
N GLY A 57 -27.29 -4.34 5.11
CA GLY A 57 -26.29 -5.26 5.60
C GLY A 57 -25.36 -5.78 4.51
N ILE A 58 -24.31 -6.51 4.93
CA ILE A 58 -23.22 -6.98 4.06
C ILE A 58 -23.71 -7.96 2.98
N GLY A 59 -24.64 -8.87 3.34
CA GLY A 59 -25.18 -9.85 2.40
C GLY A 59 -25.98 -9.28 1.24
N ALA A 60 -26.32 -7.98 1.26
CA ALA A 60 -27.03 -7.34 0.16
C ALA A 60 -26.12 -7.02 -1.04
N VAL A 61 -24.80 -6.96 -0.83
CA VAL A 61 -23.83 -6.56 -1.84
C VAL A 61 -22.67 -7.55 -2.01
N THR A 62 -22.64 -8.62 -1.19
CA THR A 62 -21.57 -9.63 -1.22
C THR A 62 -22.14 -11.03 -1.36
N ASN A 63 -21.29 -11.96 -1.83
CA ASN A 63 -21.55 -13.40 -1.81
C ASN A 63 -20.97 -14.09 -0.57
N LEU A 64 -20.66 -13.33 0.49
CA LEU A 64 -20.18 -13.88 1.76
C LEU A 64 -21.26 -14.67 2.46
N THR A 65 -20.85 -15.74 3.13
CA THR A 65 -21.72 -16.60 3.94
C THR A 65 -21.08 -16.83 5.31
N GLN A 66 -21.82 -17.47 6.24
CA GLN A 66 -21.26 -17.86 7.53
C GLN A 66 -20.09 -18.85 7.37
N ASP A 67 -20.14 -19.68 6.32
CA ASP A 67 -19.11 -20.66 6.01
C ASP A 67 -17.88 -20.02 5.32
N VAL A 68 -18.09 -18.94 4.57
CA VAL A 68 -17.02 -18.20 3.87
C VAL A 68 -17.07 -16.74 4.33
N PRO A 69 -16.50 -16.44 5.50
CA PRO A 69 -16.56 -15.11 6.10
C PRO A 69 -15.55 -14.12 5.49
N TRP A 70 -14.56 -14.61 4.74
CA TRP A 70 -13.52 -13.80 4.12
C TRP A 70 -13.66 -13.85 2.60
N GLY A 71 -13.71 -12.68 1.98
CA GLY A 71 -13.86 -12.52 0.54
C GLY A 71 -12.86 -11.56 -0.06
N LEU A 72 -13.27 -10.92 -1.16
CA LEU A 72 -12.44 -10.01 -1.93
C LEU A 72 -11.89 -8.85 -1.09
N TRP A 73 -12.69 -8.27 -0.20
CA TRP A 73 -12.27 -7.10 0.58
C TRP A 73 -11.14 -7.43 1.56
N ILE A 74 -11.20 -8.59 2.23
CA ILE A 74 -10.09 -9.03 3.08
C ILE A 74 -8.87 -9.43 2.23
N GLY A 75 -9.07 -10.25 1.20
CA GLY A 75 -7.98 -10.79 0.39
C GLY A 75 -7.26 -9.74 -0.44
N PHE A 76 -7.99 -8.81 -1.04
CA PHE A 76 -7.43 -7.79 -1.91
C PHE A 76 -7.23 -6.47 -1.17
N ASP A 77 -8.29 -5.85 -0.63
CA ASP A 77 -8.16 -4.49 -0.08
C ASP A 77 -7.27 -4.47 1.17
N VAL A 78 -7.47 -5.41 2.12
CA VAL A 78 -6.69 -5.42 3.36
C VAL A 78 -5.33 -6.09 3.17
N VAL A 79 -5.30 -7.37 2.78
CA VAL A 79 -4.05 -8.15 2.83
C VAL A 79 -3.09 -7.79 1.69
N THR A 80 -3.62 -7.55 0.49
CA THR A 80 -2.81 -7.19 -0.68
C THR A 80 -2.43 -5.71 -0.65
N GLY A 81 -3.40 -4.83 -0.38
CA GLY A 81 -3.17 -3.40 -0.40
C GLY A 81 -2.15 -2.94 0.64
N VAL A 82 -2.21 -3.50 1.84
CA VAL A 82 -1.21 -3.23 2.89
C VAL A 82 0.18 -3.72 2.49
N ALA A 83 0.31 -4.82 1.72
CA ALA A 83 1.60 -5.26 1.20
C ALA A 83 2.22 -4.22 0.25
N PHE A 84 1.41 -3.59 -0.60
CA PHE A 84 1.88 -2.51 -1.49
C PHE A 84 2.26 -1.23 -0.73
N ALA A 85 1.57 -0.92 0.36
CA ALA A 85 1.94 0.18 1.26
C ALA A 85 3.30 -0.04 1.94
N GLY A 86 3.81 -1.28 1.96
CA GLY A 86 5.11 -1.63 2.51
C GLY A 86 6.30 -0.88 1.91
N GLY A 87 6.16 -0.29 0.72
CA GLY A 87 7.18 0.56 0.12
C GLY A 87 7.58 1.74 1.00
N ALA A 88 6.67 2.27 1.80
CA ALA A 88 6.95 3.40 2.68
C ALA A 88 7.99 3.04 3.76
N TYR A 89 7.76 2.00 4.56
CA TYR A 89 8.69 1.64 5.65
C TYR A 89 10.05 1.14 5.13
N VAL A 90 10.05 0.42 4.00
CA VAL A 90 11.31 -0.05 3.39
C VAL A 90 12.14 1.13 2.90
N LEU A 91 11.51 2.09 2.21
CA LEU A 91 12.22 3.25 1.68
C LEU A 91 12.72 4.16 2.80
N THR A 92 11.92 4.41 3.83
CA THR A 92 12.33 5.23 4.98
C THR A 92 13.43 4.55 5.79
N PHE A 93 13.42 3.23 5.93
CA PHE A 93 14.53 2.47 6.47
C PHE A 93 15.82 2.69 5.67
N ILE A 94 15.76 2.59 4.35
CA ILE A 94 16.93 2.79 3.47
C ILE A 94 17.47 4.22 3.58
N VAL A 95 16.61 5.22 3.63
CA VAL A 95 17.00 6.63 3.63
C VAL A 95 17.46 7.11 5.01
N TYR A 96 16.68 6.82 6.06
CA TYR A 96 16.96 7.40 7.38
C TYR A 96 17.85 6.50 8.26
N ILE A 97 17.71 5.18 8.19
CA ILE A 97 18.50 4.26 9.02
C ILE A 97 19.80 3.88 8.32
N LEU A 98 19.75 3.49 7.03
CA LEU A 98 20.95 3.18 6.26
C LEU A 98 21.62 4.42 5.65
N ASN A 99 21.09 5.62 5.92
CA ASN A 99 21.59 6.93 5.46
C ASN A 99 21.84 7.02 3.95
N ASN A 100 21.02 6.37 3.12
CA ASN A 100 21.18 6.39 1.68
C ASN A 100 20.40 7.54 1.04
N GLN A 101 21.04 8.69 0.94
CA GLN A 101 20.42 9.94 0.44
C GLN A 101 19.98 9.90 -1.03
N LYS A 102 20.42 8.91 -1.79
CA LYS A 102 20.02 8.71 -3.20
C LYS A 102 18.50 8.66 -3.37
N TYR A 103 17.79 8.07 -2.40
CA TYR A 103 16.35 7.85 -2.46
C TYR A 103 15.53 8.92 -1.75
N HIS A 104 16.19 9.93 -1.14
CA HIS A 104 15.49 10.95 -0.36
C HIS A 104 14.43 11.71 -1.17
N SER A 105 14.65 11.93 -2.47
CA SER A 105 13.75 12.68 -3.35
C SER A 105 12.38 12.01 -3.54
N ILE A 106 12.29 10.69 -3.33
CA ILE A 106 11.03 9.94 -3.49
C ILE A 106 10.36 9.59 -2.15
N VAL A 107 10.96 9.94 -1.01
CA VAL A 107 10.41 9.59 0.32
C VAL A 107 9.01 10.19 0.50
N ARG A 108 8.83 11.48 0.23
CA ARG A 108 7.55 12.17 0.48
C ARG A 108 6.38 11.57 -0.29
N ILE A 109 6.60 11.23 -1.57
CA ILE A 109 5.55 10.61 -2.39
C ILE A 109 5.25 9.19 -1.92
N THR A 110 6.28 8.43 -1.54
CA THR A 110 6.12 7.05 -1.06
C THR A 110 5.42 7.00 0.30
N VAL A 111 5.76 7.91 1.22
CA VAL A 111 5.08 8.02 2.52
C VAL A 111 3.63 8.45 2.35
N LEU A 112 3.36 9.41 1.44
CA LEU A 112 1.99 9.80 1.10
C LEU A 112 1.17 8.62 0.59
N ASN A 113 1.72 7.84 -0.34
CA ASN A 113 1.04 6.67 -0.88
C ASN A 113 0.79 5.62 0.22
N GLY A 114 1.80 5.30 1.03
CA GLY A 114 1.65 4.40 2.16
C GLY A 114 0.56 4.86 3.15
N PHE A 115 0.56 6.15 3.51
CA PHE A 115 -0.44 6.73 4.40
C PHE A 115 -1.86 6.64 3.82
N LEU A 116 -2.04 7.02 2.55
CA LEU A 116 -3.35 6.93 1.89
C LEU A 116 -3.82 5.48 1.79
N ALA A 117 -2.95 4.57 1.39
CA ALA A 117 -3.26 3.15 1.35
C ALA A 117 -3.79 2.65 2.71
N TYR A 118 -3.12 2.96 3.81
CA TYR A 118 -3.60 2.58 5.15
C TYR A 118 -4.94 3.22 5.50
N VAL A 119 -5.17 4.49 5.18
CA VAL A 119 -6.46 5.18 5.41
C VAL A 119 -7.59 4.53 4.62
N PHE A 120 -7.35 4.23 3.34
CA PHE A 120 -8.38 3.65 2.46
C PHE A 120 -8.65 2.18 2.78
N TYR A 121 -7.62 1.40 3.15
CA TYR A 121 -7.82 0.00 3.55
C TYR A 121 -8.48 -0.12 4.93
N ALA A 122 -8.25 0.83 5.85
CA ALA A 122 -9.06 0.94 7.07
C ALA A 122 -10.53 1.19 6.74
N GLY A 123 -10.79 2.08 5.78
CA GLY A 123 -12.13 2.32 5.27
C GLY A 123 -12.76 1.07 4.64
N ALA A 124 -12.01 0.32 3.83
CA ALA A 124 -12.46 -0.93 3.24
C ALA A 124 -12.76 -2.00 4.30
N LEU A 125 -11.95 -2.09 5.37
CA LEU A 125 -12.24 -2.98 6.50
C LEU A 125 -13.59 -2.66 7.17
N LEU A 126 -13.97 -1.37 7.27
CA LEU A 126 -15.30 -0.98 7.78
C LEU A 126 -16.44 -1.52 6.91
N LEU A 127 -16.19 -1.67 5.60
CA LEU A 127 -17.17 -2.24 4.68
C LEU A 127 -17.33 -3.75 4.86
N ASP A 128 -16.27 -4.45 5.27
CA ASP A 128 -16.29 -5.90 5.48
C ASP A 128 -16.90 -6.31 6.83
N LEU A 129 -16.82 -5.45 7.85
CA LEU A 129 -17.34 -5.76 9.17
C LEU A 129 -18.88 -5.86 9.19
N GLY A 130 -19.43 -7.00 9.58
CA GLY A 130 -20.88 -7.16 9.73
C GLY A 130 -21.52 -6.10 10.64
N ARG A 131 -20.80 -5.68 11.69
CA ARG A 131 -21.16 -4.60 12.63
C ARG A 131 -20.09 -3.52 12.63
N PRO A 132 -20.10 -2.57 11.69
CA PRO A 132 -19.03 -1.57 11.50
C PRO A 132 -18.75 -0.71 12.75
N TRP A 133 -19.76 -0.43 13.56
CA TRP A 133 -19.59 0.34 14.81
C TRP A 133 -18.71 -0.37 15.85
N ASN A 134 -18.51 -1.69 15.73
CA ASN A 134 -17.63 -2.47 16.60
C ASN A 134 -16.15 -2.33 16.23
N VAL A 135 -15.80 -1.61 15.17
CA VAL A 135 -14.40 -1.37 14.76
C VAL A 135 -13.55 -0.73 15.87
N VAL A 136 -14.19 0.03 16.76
CA VAL A 136 -13.52 0.66 17.91
C VAL A 136 -13.21 -0.29 19.05
N ASN A 137 -13.86 -1.47 19.10
CA ASN A 137 -13.71 -2.41 20.21
C ASN A 137 -12.27 -2.90 20.43
N PRO A 138 -11.45 -3.20 19.38
CA PRO A 138 -10.04 -3.54 19.57
C PRO A 138 -9.21 -2.39 20.10
N ILE A 139 -9.69 -1.14 19.99
CA ILE A 139 -8.95 0.06 20.39
C ILE A 139 -9.32 0.47 21.82
N ILE A 140 -10.62 0.57 22.11
CA ILE A 140 -11.16 1.09 23.38
C ILE A 140 -12.24 0.19 24.00
N GLY A 141 -12.35 -1.06 23.54
CA GLY A 141 -13.35 -2.01 24.03
C GLY A 141 -13.06 -2.53 25.44
N ASN A 142 -14.07 -3.15 26.06
CA ASN A 142 -14.01 -3.62 27.44
C ASN A 142 -12.99 -4.75 27.71
N ASN A 143 -12.56 -5.46 26.65
CA ASN A 143 -11.61 -6.55 26.74
C ASN A 143 -10.35 -6.23 25.93
N PHE A 144 -9.34 -5.73 26.59
CA PHE A 144 -8.03 -5.46 26.01
C PHE A 144 -7.30 -6.80 25.79
N GLY A 145 -7.54 -7.41 24.62
CA GLY A 145 -7.05 -8.75 24.28
C GLY A 145 -5.62 -8.77 23.77
N THR A 146 -4.64 -8.38 24.61
CA THR A 146 -3.22 -8.30 24.23
C THR A 146 -2.61 -9.63 23.77
N SER A 147 -3.22 -10.75 24.10
CA SER A 147 -2.86 -12.08 23.63
C SER A 147 -3.47 -12.45 22.25
N SER A 148 -4.39 -11.65 21.74
CA SER A 148 -5.00 -11.88 20.43
C SER A 148 -4.16 -11.30 19.29
N VAL A 149 -3.82 -12.13 18.31
CA VAL A 149 -3.13 -11.69 17.09
C VAL A 149 -3.94 -10.62 16.35
N LEU A 150 -5.27 -10.78 16.27
CA LEU A 150 -6.15 -9.81 15.62
C LEU A 150 -6.10 -8.44 16.32
N PHE A 151 -6.10 -8.42 17.66
CA PHE A 151 -5.96 -7.21 18.44
C PHE A 151 -4.63 -6.51 18.17
N LEU A 152 -3.52 -7.27 18.18
CA LEU A 152 -2.19 -6.73 17.90
C LEU A 152 -2.10 -6.15 16.47
N VAL A 153 -2.65 -6.86 15.47
CA VAL A 153 -2.68 -6.39 14.08
C VAL A 153 -3.46 -5.07 13.97
N ALA A 154 -4.62 -4.95 14.62
CA ALA A 154 -5.42 -3.71 14.61
C ALA A 154 -4.67 -2.53 15.25
N TRP A 155 -3.95 -2.74 16.36
CA TRP A 155 -3.14 -1.73 17.02
C TRP A 155 -1.92 -1.32 16.19
N HIS A 156 -1.18 -2.29 15.64
CA HIS A 156 -0.05 -2.00 14.75
C HIS A 156 -0.51 -1.19 13.54
N PHE A 157 -1.67 -1.53 12.98
CA PHE A 157 -2.29 -0.82 11.87
C PHE A 157 -2.54 0.66 12.21
N LEU A 158 -3.29 0.91 13.29
CA LEU A 158 -3.65 2.27 13.73
C LEU A 158 -2.42 3.11 14.05
N LEU A 159 -1.50 2.57 14.85
CA LEU A 159 -0.31 3.29 15.29
C LEU A 159 0.64 3.56 14.12
N TYR A 160 0.75 2.63 13.17
CA TYR A 160 1.56 2.86 11.97
C TYR A 160 0.96 3.94 11.06
N MET A 161 -0.35 3.95 10.88
CA MET A 161 -1.04 5.01 10.16
C MET A 161 -0.79 6.39 10.79
N LEU A 162 -0.82 6.48 12.13
CA LEU A 162 -0.48 7.71 12.85
C LEU A 162 1.00 8.10 12.69
N ALA A 163 1.92 7.13 12.72
CA ALA A 163 3.34 7.38 12.48
C ALA A 163 3.58 7.95 11.08
N GLN A 164 2.94 7.39 10.05
CA GLN A 164 3.00 7.91 8.67
C GLN A 164 2.39 9.31 8.54
N LEU A 165 1.29 9.59 9.26
CA LEU A 165 0.72 10.94 9.30
C LEU A 165 1.72 11.95 9.90
N ILE A 166 2.40 11.61 10.99
CA ILE A 166 3.44 12.45 11.59
C ILE A 166 4.60 12.65 10.61
N GLU A 167 5.04 11.59 9.95
CA GLU A 167 6.12 11.63 8.96
C GLU A 167 5.77 12.51 7.75
N PHE A 168 4.52 12.48 7.28
CA PHE A 168 4.05 13.30 6.17
C PHE A 168 3.68 14.73 6.57
N SER A 169 3.37 14.99 7.84
CA SER A 169 2.85 16.25 8.35
C SER A 169 3.75 17.48 8.10
N PRO A 170 5.11 17.41 8.03
CA PRO A 170 5.93 18.55 7.61
C PRO A 170 5.55 19.09 6.22
N ALA A 171 5.14 18.22 5.27
CA ALA A 171 4.69 18.67 3.96
C ALA A 171 3.33 19.39 4.04
N ILE A 172 2.44 18.97 4.94
CA ILE A 172 1.18 19.67 5.23
C ILE A 172 1.45 21.05 5.84
N ALA A 173 2.36 21.11 6.82
CA ALA A 173 2.75 22.38 7.45
C ALA A 173 3.41 23.35 6.46
N GLU A 174 4.23 22.85 5.53
CA GLU A 174 4.82 23.61 4.44
C GLU A 174 3.73 24.19 3.50
N TRP A 175 2.71 23.39 3.18
CA TRP A 175 1.57 23.82 2.35
C TRP A 175 0.71 24.89 3.04
N LEU A 176 0.48 24.75 4.35
CA LEU A 176 -0.27 25.72 5.15
C LEU A 176 0.55 26.98 5.47
N GLY A 177 1.87 26.96 5.29
CA GLY A 177 2.78 28.06 5.68
C GLY A 177 3.03 28.13 7.18
N ALA A 178 2.73 27.08 7.94
CA ALA A 178 2.82 27.00 9.40
C ALA A 178 4.26 26.70 9.85
N ARG A 179 5.12 27.74 9.92
CA ARG A 179 6.56 27.60 10.20
C ARG A 179 6.88 26.93 11.54
N ARG A 180 6.15 27.30 12.62
CA ARG A 180 6.35 26.72 13.96
C ARG A 180 5.98 25.24 13.99
N ALA A 181 4.80 24.91 13.46
CA ALA A 181 4.33 23.53 13.34
C ALA A 181 5.33 22.67 12.53
N ARG A 182 5.80 23.18 11.39
CA ARG A 182 6.80 22.48 10.57
C ARG A 182 8.07 22.16 11.33
N LYS A 183 8.60 23.10 12.15
CA LYS A 183 9.81 22.88 12.95
C LYS A 183 9.60 21.77 13.99
N ILE A 184 8.48 21.76 14.68
CA ILE A 184 8.14 20.73 15.68
C ILE A 184 7.99 19.36 15.00
N LEU A 185 7.17 19.30 13.94
CA LEU A 185 6.88 18.06 13.22
C LEU A 185 8.12 17.46 12.55
N SER A 186 9.01 18.30 12.02
CA SER A 186 10.29 17.81 11.48
C SER A 186 11.21 17.24 12.57
N GLY A 187 11.17 17.78 13.78
CA GLY A 187 11.89 17.20 14.92
C GLY A 187 11.35 15.83 15.34
N MET A 188 10.09 15.53 15.06
CA MET A 188 9.47 14.25 15.39
C MET A 188 9.66 13.18 14.29
N THR A 189 10.09 13.58 13.08
CA THR A 189 10.13 12.68 11.91
C THR A 189 10.97 11.44 12.16
N ILE A 190 12.18 11.57 12.72
CA ILE A 190 13.05 10.40 12.91
C ILE A 190 12.47 9.40 13.92
N ALA A 191 11.83 9.89 14.98
CA ALA A 191 11.15 9.03 15.96
C ALA A 191 9.94 8.33 15.31
N ALA A 192 9.15 9.06 14.51
CA ALA A 192 8.03 8.49 13.76
C ALA A 192 8.49 7.43 12.74
N VAL A 193 9.62 7.64 12.07
CA VAL A 193 10.23 6.68 11.14
C VAL A 193 10.62 5.39 11.86
N ILE A 194 11.39 5.49 12.96
CA ILE A 194 11.83 4.30 13.72
C ILE A 194 10.63 3.51 14.25
N PHE A 195 9.67 4.21 14.83
CA PHE A 195 8.44 3.61 15.33
C PHE A 195 7.60 3.00 14.20
N GLY A 196 7.48 3.72 13.07
CA GLY A 196 6.76 3.26 11.89
C GLY A 196 7.36 2.01 11.26
N ILE A 197 8.69 1.91 11.14
CA ILE A 197 9.38 0.71 10.63
C ILE A 197 9.06 -0.49 11.53
N THR A 198 9.17 -0.33 12.85
CA THR A 198 8.87 -1.40 13.80
C THR A 198 7.42 -1.85 13.69
N LEU A 199 6.47 -0.91 13.71
CA LEU A 199 5.04 -1.22 13.62
C LEU A 199 4.67 -1.87 12.29
N SER A 200 5.21 -1.37 11.17
CA SER A 200 4.93 -1.95 9.85
C SER A 200 5.47 -3.37 9.75
N THR A 201 6.67 -3.64 10.26
CA THR A 201 7.25 -4.99 10.30
C THR A 201 6.35 -5.94 11.09
N LEU A 202 5.90 -5.51 12.28
CA LEU A 202 4.99 -6.28 13.12
C LEU A 202 3.61 -6.46 12.45
N HIS A 203 3.11 -5.43 11.76
CA HIS A 203 1.82 -5.51 11.07
C HIS A 203 1.87 -6.49 9.89
N GLN A 204 2.90 -6.40 9.05
CA GLN A 204 3.06 -7.29 7.88
C GLN A 204 3.21 -8.76 8.30
N SER A 205 4.02 -9.05 9.32
CA SER A 205 4.14 -10.40 9.86
C SER A 205 2.89 -10.84 10.61
N GLY A 206 2.24 -9.93 11.33
CA GLY A 206 1.00 -10.18 12.05
C GLY A 206 -0.17 -10.56 11.13
N LEU A 207 -0.29 -9.94 9.95
CA LEU A 207 -1.26 -10.35 8.93
C LEU A 207 -1.02 -11.80 8.51
N GLY A 208 0.23 -12.22 8.31
CA GLY A 208 0.56 -13.62 8.06
C GLY A 208 0.21 -14.52 9.24
N ALA A 209 0.44 -14.06 10.48
CA ALA A 209 0.13 -14.83 11.68
C ALA A 209 -1.36 -15.11 11.88
N LEU A 210 -2.25 -14.28 11.34
CA LEU A 210 -3.70 -14.57 11.34
C LEU A 210 -4.04 -15.89 10.63
N TYR A 211 -3.27 -16.26 9.61
CA TYR A 211 -3.51 -17.49 8.84
C TYR A 211 -2.96 -18.75 9.53
N LEU A 212 -2.14 -18.61 10.58
CA LEU A 212 -1.70 -19.77 11.38
C LEU A 212 -2.88 -20.45 12.06
N MET A 213 -3.95 -19.70 12.40
CA MET A 213 -5.16 -20.24 12.99
C MET A 213 -6.04 -21.03 12.00
N ALA A 214 -5.74 -20.96 10.71
CA ALA A 214 -6.51 -21.57 9.63
C ALA A 214 -5.77 -22.74 8.97
N LYS A 215 -4.95 -23.48 9.72
CA LYS A 215 -4.09 -24.58 9.24
C LYS A 215 -4.87 -25.57 8.36
N ASP A 216 -6.01 -26.05 8.87
CA ASP A 216 -6.80 -27.09 8.19
C ASP A 216 -7.73 -26.51 7.10
N LYS A 217 -7.72 -25.20 6.89
CA LYS A 217 -8.56 -24.51 5.91
C LYS A 217 -7.80 -24.04 4.68
N ILE A 218 -6.48 -23.92 4.77
CA ILE A 218 -5.63 -23.46 3.67
C ILE A 218 -4.96 -24.66 3.03
N HIS A 219 -4.96 -24.69 1.69
CA HIS A 219 -4.31 -25.76 0.94
C HIS A 219 -2.83 -25.90 1.33
N PRO A 220 -2.30 -27.12 1.56
CA PRO A 220 -0.95 -27.36 2.05
C PRO A 220 0.16 -26.67 1.25
N LEU A 221 -0.02 -26.41 -0.05
CA LEU A 221 0.96 -25.68 -0.86
C LEU A 221 1.14 -24.21 -0.45
N TRP A 222 0.13 -23.56 0.15
CA TRP A 222 0.16 -22.16 0.59
C TRP A 222 0.17 -21.99 2.10
N TYR A 223 -0.20 -23.02 2.87
CA TYR A 223 -0.07 -22.98 4.33
C TYR A 223 1.36 -23.30 4.75
N SER A 224 1.89 -22.57 5.72
CA SER A 224 3.13 -22.88 6.42
C SER A 224 3.17 -22.17 7.77
N GLU A 225 3.86 -22.72 8.74
CA GLU A 225 4.18 -22.04 10.01
C GLU A 225 5.08 -20.79 9.78
N PHE A 226 5.73 -20.71 8.61
CA PHE A 226 6.55 -19.57 8.19
C PHE A 226 5.77 -18.47 7.44
N ILE A 227 4.44 -18.59 7.30
CA ILE A 227 3.61 -17.54 6.65
C ILE A 227 3.90 -16.14 7.17
N PRO A 228 4.08 -15.87 8.49
CA PRO A 228 4.39 -14.53 8.97
C PRO A 228 5.66 -13.93 8.34
N ILE A 229 6.72 -14.70 8.23
CA ILE A 229 7.98 -14.28 7.62
C ILE A 229 7.80 -14.10 6.10
N MET A 230 7.05 -14.99 5.45
CA MET A 230 6.76 -14.89 4.01
C MET A 230 5.98 -13.62 3.69
N PHE A 231 5.01 -13.25 4.52
CA PHE A 231 4.25 -12.00 4.38
C PHE A 231 5.15 -10.77 4.53
N LEU A 232 6.03 -10.76 5.53
CA LEU A 232 6.99 -9.67 5.73
C LEU A 232 7.94 -9.53 4.53
N VAL A 233 8.61 -10.63 4.12
CA VAL A 233 9.58 -10.57 3.01
C VAL A 233 8.90 -10.18 1.70
N SER A 234 7.70 -10.73 1.44
CA SER A 234 6.96 -10.36 0.22
C SER A 234 6.50 -8.91 0.21
N SER A 235 6.22 -8.29 1.37
CA SER A 235 5.85 -6.88 1.43
C SER A 235 7.01 -5.93 1.06
N ILE A 236 8.26 -6.36 1.22
CA ILE A 236 9.43 -5.58 0.81
C ILE A 236 9.44 -5.40 -0.72
N PHE A 237 9.42 -6.49 -1.47
CA PHE A 237 9.46 -6.38 -2.93
C PHE A 237 8.11 -5.94 -3.53
N ALA A 238 6.99 -6.23 -2.88
CA ALA A 238 5.67 -5.70 -3.24
C ALA A 238 5.65 -4.18 -3.16
N GLY A 239 6.03 -3.64 -2.02
CA GLY A 239 6.05 -2.21 -1.80
C GLY A 239 7.05 -1.48 -2.68
N LEU A 240 8.27 -1.99 -2.86
CA LEU A 240 9.25 -1.39 -3.78
C LEU A 240 8.81 -1.48 -5.25
N SER A 241 8.13 -2.54 -5.65
CA SER A 241 7.54 -2.65 -7.00
C SER A 241 6.45 -1.60 -7.20
N MET A 242 5.62 -1.36 -6.18
CA MET A 242 4.64 -0.27 -6.20
C MET A 242 5.31 1.10 -6.30
N VAL A 243 6.39 1.35 -5.57
CA VAL A 243 7.19 2.59 -5.68
C VAL A 243 7.75 2.80 -7.09
N ILE A 244 8.25 1.74 -7.74
CA ILE A 244 8.73 1.81 -9.13
C ILE A 244 7.58 2.12 -10.10
N PHE A 245 6.45 1.43 -9.94
CA PHE A 245 5.26 1.58 -10.79
C PHE A 245 4.66 2.98 -10.65
N GLU A 246 4.30 3.35 -9.43
CA GLU A 246 3.70 4.65 -9.11
C GLU A 246 4.63 5.81 -9.43
N GLY A 247 5.90 5.71 -9.04
CA GLY A 247 6.92 6.70 -9.35
C GLY A 247 7.08 6.91 -10.86
N SER A 248 6.96 5.84 -11.66
CA SER A 248 7.01 5.93 -13.13
C SER A 248 5.79 6.64 -13.71
N ILE A 249 4.59 6.37 -13.18
CA ILE A 249 3.34 7.03 -13.60
C ILE A 249 3.35 8.50 -13.16
N SER A 250 3.68 8.75 -11.88
CA SER A 250 3.72 10.10 -11.31
C SER A 250 4.71 10.99 -12.04
N HIS A 251 5.89 10.46 -12.40
CA HIS A 251 6.87 11.18 -13.19
C HIS A 251 6.32 11.59 -14.56
N ARG A 252 5.54 10.72 -15.22
CA ARG A 252 4.92 11.04 -16.51
C ARG A 252 3.77 12.04 -16.38
N VAL A 253 2.90 11.85 -15.38
CA VAL A 253 1.67 12.66 -15.21
C VAL A 253 1.97 14.04 -14.63
N PHE A 254 2.94 14.14 -13.72
CA PHE A 254 3.29 15.37 -13.01
C PHE A 254 4.66 15.93 -13.42
N PHE A 255 5.12 15.62 -14.63
CA PHE A 255 6.43 16.00 -15.16
C PHE A 255 6.79 17.47 -14.88
N SER A 256 5.88 18.41 -15.12
CA SER A 256 6.08 19.84 -14.91
C SER A 256 6.23 20.28 -13.44
N GLN A 257 5.97 19.39 -12.48
CA GLN A 257 6.08 19.68 -11.04
C GLN A 257 7.37 19.15 -10.43
N ILE A 258 8.09 18.29 -11.14
CA ILE A 258 9.32 17.66 -10.68
C ILE A 258 10.49 18.58 -10.99
N SER A 259 11.43 18.74 -10.04
CA SER A 259 12.63 19.51 -10.28
C SER A 259 13.56 18.80 -11.30
N GLU A 260 14.32 19.58 -12.06
CA GLU A 260 15.25 19.05 -13.08
C GLU A 260 16.25 18.04 -12.50
N LYS A 261 16.76 18.32 -11.30
CA LYS A 261 17.62 17.39 -10.56
C LYS A 261 16.97 16.02 -10.34
N ASN A 262 15.70 16.00 -9.99
CA ASN A 262 14.95 14.76 -9.73
C ASN A 262 14.61 14.01 -11.02
N HIS A 263 14.43 14.72 -12.15
CA HIS A 263 14.32 14.09 -13.47
C HIS A 263 15.55 13.26 -13.82
N HIS A 264 16.74 13.81 -13.65
CA HIS A 264 17.97 13.11 -13.93
C HIS A 264 18.24 11.93 -12.98
N ALA A 265 17.84 12.05 -11.71
CA ALA A 265 18.05 11.01 -10.70
C ALA A 265 17.16 9.77 -10.89
N GLN A 266 16.00 9.90 -11.53
CA GLN A 266 14.95 8.88 -11.55
C GLN A 266 15.39 7.51 -12.06
N ASN A 267 16.09 7.47 -13.19
CA ASN A 267 16.55 6.20 -13.76
C ASN A 267 17.53 5.48 -12.82
N GLY A 268 18.40 6.23 -12.15
CA GLY A 268 19.30 5.70 -11.14
C GLY A 268 18.57 5.16 -9.90
N ILE A 269 17.50 5.83 -9.49
CA ILE A 269 16.64 5.39 -8.39
C ILE A 269 15.97 4.06 -8.76
N ILE A 270 15.29 3.99 -9.91
CA ILE A 270 14.61 2.77 -10.39
C ILE A 270 15.60 1.58 -10.47
N GLN A 271 16.80 1.80 -11.00
CA GLN A 271 17.85 0.76 -11.04
C GLN A 271 18.25 0.30 -9.64
N GLY A 272 18.43 1.22 -8.70
CA GLY A 272 18.79 0.87 -7.33
C GLY A 272 17.70 0.06 -6.62
N LEU A 273 16.43 0.46 -6.76
CA LEU A 273 15.29 -0.27 -6.21
C LEU A 273 15.15 -1.67 -6.81
N SER A 274 15.42 -1.81 -8.12
CA SER A 274 15.37 -3.11 -8.81
C SER A 274 16.37 -4.12 -8.23
N LYS A 275 17.58 -3.66 -7.83
CA LYS A 275 18.56 -4.52 -7.16
C LYS A 275 18.04 -5.04 -5.82
N ILE A 276 17.35 -4.19 -5.05
CA ILE A 276 16.80 -4.57 -3.76
C ILE A 276 15.62 -5.55 -3.96
N CYS A 277 14.74 -5.28 -4.95
CA CYS A 277 13.67 -6.20 -5.32
C CYS A 277 14.19 -7.58 -5.69
N ALA A 278 15.20 -7.66 -6.56
CA ALA A 278 15.82 -8.94 -6.96
C ALA A 278 16.35 -9.72 -5.74
N GLY A 279 17.04 -9.04 -4.82
CA GLY A 279 17.56 -9.65 -3.59
C GLY A 279 16.45 -10.14 -2.64
N ALA A 280 15.42 -9.34 -2.41
CA ALA A 280 14.29 -9.71 -1.56
C ALA A 280 13.48 -10.87 -2.16
N MET A 281 13.26 -10.87 -3.49
CA MET A 281 12.58 -11.96 -4.18
C MET A 281 13.41 -13.25 -4.19
N PHE A 282 14.73 -13.14 -4.30
CA PHE A 282 15.62 -14.30 -4.16
C PHE A 282 15.49 -14.91 -2.76
N ALA A 283 15.54 -14.09 -1.71
CA ALA A 283 15.36 -14.57 -0.33
C ALA A 283 13.98 -15.23 -0.14
N TYR A 284 12.93 -14.62 -0.68
CA TYR A 284 11.57 -15.17 -0.63
C TYR A 284 11.48 -16.51 -1.35
N PHE A 285 12.00 -16.60 -2.59
CA PHE A 285 11.99 -17.84 -3.38
C PHE A 285 12.76 -18.95 -2.66
N PHE A 286 13.93 -18.63 -2.12
CA PHE A 286 14.74 -19.59 -1.38
C PHE A 286 14.04 -20.10 -0.12
N LEU A 287 13.41 -19.21 0.65
CA LEU A 287 12.63 -19.59 1.82
C LEU A 287 11.44 -20.48 1.44
N GLN A 288 10.70 -20.14 0.38
CA GLN A 288 9.60 -20.97 -0.12
C GLN A 288 10.09 -22.37 -0.55
N PHE A 289 11.24 -22.44 -1.21
CA PHE A 289 11.86 -23.71 -1.62
C PHE A 289 12.27 -24.55 -0.40
N LEU A 290 12.88 -23.95 0.63
CA LEU A 290 13.22 -24.63 1.87
C LEU A 290 11.99 -25.18 2.58
N VAL A 291 10.93 -24.36 2.69
CA VAL A 291 9.65 -24.77 3.30
C VAL A 291 9.02 -25.91 2.51
N PHE A 292 9.03 -25.82 1.18
CA PHE A 292 8.49 -26.88 0.31
C PHE A 292 9.19 -28.23 0.56
N ILE A 293 10.52 -28.24 0.69
CA ILE A 293 11.30 -29.45 0.99
C ILE A 293 11.00 -29.93 2.42
N HIS A 294 11.04 -29.02 3.39
CA HIS A 294 10.85 -29.33 4.81
C HIS A 294 9.49 -30.01 5.07
N GLU A 295 8.44 -29.48 4.47
CA GLU A 295 7.08 -29.97 4.65
C GLU A 295 6.71 -31.12 3.67
N LYS A 296 7.66 -31.57 2.86
CA LYS A 296 7.52 -32.72 1.94
C LYS A 296 6.32 -32.62 1.00
N ARG A 297 6.08 -31.44 0.42
CA ARG A 297 4.88 -31.14 -0.38
C ARG A 297 4.85 -31.75 -1.78
N TRP A 298 5.77 -32.69 -2.10
CA TRP A 298 5.94 -33.28 -3.42
C TRP A 298 4.66 -33.93 -3.95
N GLY A 299 3.87 -34.58 -3.07
CA GLY A 299 2.64 -35.28 -3.46
C GLY A 299 1.57 -34.36 -4.06
N TYR A 300 1.62 -33.05 -3.80
CA TYR A 300 0.65 -32.09 -4.31
C TYR A 300 1.03 -31.53 -5.68
N LEU A 301 2.28 -31.72 -6.18
CA LEU A 301 2.73 -31.11 -7.43
C LEU A 301 1.98 -31.63 -8.67
N ASN A 302 1.62 -32.90 -8.66
CA ASN A 302 0.88 -33.50 -9.78
C ASN A 302 -0.64 -33.39 -9.62
N THR A 303 -1.09 -32.24 -9.22
CA THR A 303 -2.51 -31.86 -9.07
C THR A 303 -2.79 -30.56 -9.78
N PRO A 304 -4.05 -30.22 -10.09
CA PRO A 304 -4.38 -28.89 -10.65
C PRO A 304 -3.88 -27.72 -9.77
N MET A 305 -3.96 -27.85 -8.44
CA MET A 305 -3.43 -26.86 -7.51
C MET A 305 -1.90 -26.84 -7.52
N GLY A 306 -1.23 -27.95 -7.74
CA GLY A 306 0.22 -28.03 -7.91
C GLY A 306 0.70 -27.28 -9.15
N TYR A 307 0.04 -27.45 -10.28
CA TYR A 307 0.36 -26.68 -11.50
C TYR A 307 0.12 -25.19 -11.33
N TRP A 308 -0.94 -24.83 -10.60
CA TRP A 308 -1.23 -23.45 -10.25
C TRP A 308 -0.17 -22.82 -9.33
N TYR A 309 0.30 -23.58 -8.33
CA TYR A 309 1.41 -23.19 -7.46
C TYR A 309 2.72 -23.02 -8.24
N LEU A 310 3.04 -23.95 -9.17
CA LEU A 310 4.21 -23.83 -10.03
C LEU A 310 4.13 -22.57 -10.93
N LEU A 311 2.95 -22.28 -11.48
CA LEU A 311 2.74 -21.05 -12.25
C LEU A 311 3.02 -19.80 -11.38
N GLU A 312 2.57 -19.78 -10.13
CA GLU A 312 2.86 -18.70 -9.20
C GLU A 312 4.37 -18.59 -8.93
N MET A 313 5.01 -19.69 -8.53
CA MET A 313 6.41 -19.66 -8.12
C MET A 313 7.37 -19.39 -9.29
N ILE A 314 7.13 -19.97 -10.46
CA ILE A 314 8.00 -19.77 -11.64
C ILE A 314 7.61 -18.49 -12.38
N GLY A 315 6.32 -18.28 -12.65
CA GLY A 315 5.85 -17.17 -13.47
C GLY A 315 5.88 -15.83 -12.74
N PHE A 316 5.55 -15.80 -11.45
CA PHE A 316 5.32 -14.56 -10.71
C PHE A 316 6.31 -14.30 -9.56
N VAL A 317 7.20 -15.25 -9.26
CA VAL A 317 8.31 -15.03 -8.31
C VAL A 317 9.65 -15.12 -9.04
N LEU A 318 9.99 -16.27 -9.63
CA LEU A 318 11.28 -16.49 -10.25
C LEU A 318 11.47 -15.61 -11.51
N THR A 319 10.48 -15.55 -12.38
CA THR A 319 10.56 -14.76 -13.63
C THR A 319 10.78 -13.27 -13.35
N PRO A 320 9.95 -12.56 -12.56
CA PRO A 320 10.20 -11.15 -12.29
C PRO A 320 11.47 -10.91 -11.47
N MET A 321 11.90 -11.82 -10.62
CA MET A 321 13.20 -11.77 -9.95
C MET A 321 14.34 -11.70 -10.99
N MET A 322 14.33 -12.59 -11.98
CA MET A 322 15.31 -12.59 -13.07
C MET A 322 15.21 -11.34 -13.94
N MET A 323 13.98 -10.85 -14.20
CA MET A 323 13.77 -9.60 -14.93
C MET A 323 14.36 -8.39 -14.19
N PHE A 324 14.21 -8.29 -12.87
CA PHE A 324 14.84 -7.27 -12.06
C PHE A 324 16.36 -7.37 -12.10
N PHE A 325 16.90 -8.57 -11.95
CA PHE A 325 18.35 -8.80 -12.02
C PHE A 325 18.95 -8.41 -13.38
N PHE A 326 18.38 -8.90 -14.48
CA PHE A 326 18.86 -8.54 -15.82
C PHE A 326 18.57 -7.09 -16.18
N GLY A 327 17.43 -6.54 -15.75
CA GLY A 327 17.10 -5.12 -15.90
C GLY A 327 18.12 -4.22 -15.23
N TYR A 328 18.55 -4.56 -14.02
CA TYR A 328 19.65 -3.88 -13.33
C TYR A 328 20.98 -4.01 -14.10
N ARG A 329 21.37 -5.23 -14.47
CA ARG A 329 22.66 -5.50 -15.17
C ARG A 329 22.73 -4.81 -16.52
N ARG A 330 21.65 -4.84 -17.30
CA ARG A 330 21.55 -4.22 -18.64
C ARG A 330 21.13 -2.74 -18.60
N LYS A 331 20.92 -2.17 -17.42
CA LYS A 331 20.41 -0.80 -17.23
C LYS A 331 19.08 -0.53 -17.98
N SER A 332 18.26 -1.57 -18.19
CA SER A 332 17.01 -1.49 -18.94
C SER A 332 15.85 -1.08 -18.04
N ILE A 333 15.51 0.20 -18.04
CA ILE A 333 14.41 0.76 -17.24
C ILE A 333 13.05 0.13 -17.61
N ASN A 334 12.81 -0.14 -18.89
CA ASN A 334 11.54 -0.74 -19.33
C ASN A 334 11.38 -2.17 -18.79
N LEU A 335 12.46 -2.97 -18.81
CA LEU A 335 12.42 -4.32 -18.24
C LEU A 335 12.13 -4.27 -16.73
N ILE A 336 12.72 -3.32 -15.99
CA ILE A 336 12.47 -3.12 -14.57
C ILE A 336 11.00 -2.74 -14.31
N LYS A 337 10.43 -1.84 -15.12
CA LYS A 337 9.01 -1.45 -14.99
C LYS A 337 8.06 -2.62 -15.23
N VAL A 338 8.35 -3.45 -16.24
CA VAL A 338 7.56 -4.65 -16.52
C VAL A 338 7.72 -5.65 -15.37
N ALA A 339 8.94 -5.86 -14.86
CA ALA A 339 9.16 -6.71 -13.69
C ALA A 339 8.33 -6.25 -12.48
N ALA A 340 8.26 -4.94 -12.22
CA ALA A 340 7.46 -4.39 -11.14
C ALA A 340 5.96 -4.73 -11.30
N ILE A 341 5.41 -4.59 -12.51
CA ILE A 341 4.01 -4.93 -12.79
C ILE A 341 3.76 -6.44 -12.59
N VAL A 342 4.64 -7.29 -13.13
CA VAL A 342 4.51 -8.76 -12.98
C VAL A 342 4.59 -9.16 -11.51
N THR A 343 5.49 -8.53 -10.74
CA THR A 343 5.61 -8.75 -9.29
C THR A 343 4.33 -8.35 -8.56
N MET A 344 3.76 -7.20 -8.88
CA MET A 344 2.51 -6.74 -8.26
C MET A 344 1.37 -7.73 -8.53
N VAL A 345 1.23 -8.21 -9.77
CA VAL A 345 0.25 -9.26 -10.12
C VAL A 345 0.53 -10.53 -9.33
N GLY A 346 1.79 -10.93 -9.20
CA GLY A 346 2.18 -12.11 -8.41
C GLY A 346 1.84 -12.00 -6.93
N VAL A 347 2.03 -10.81 -6.33
CA VAL A 347 1.65 -10.58 -4.93
C VAL A 347 0.13 -10.62 -4.76
N ILE A 348 -0.63 -10.01 -5.66
CA ILE A 348 -2.09 -10.13 -5.69
C ILE A 348 -2.49 -11.61 -5.73
N LEU A 349 -1.93 -12.35 -6.67
CA LEU A 349 -2.22 -13.78 -6.83
C LEU A 349 -1.90 -14.59 -5.57
N ASN A 350 -0.73 -14.39 -4.99
CA ASN A 350 -0.32 -15.06 -3.75
C ASN A 350 -1.31 -14.78 -2.59
N ARG A 351 -1.71 -13.52 -2.42
CA ARG A 351 -2.67 -13.15 -1.37
C ARG A 351 -4.05 -13.78 -1.61
N LEU A 352 -4.53 -13.75 -2.85
CA LEU A 352 -5.79 -14.41 -3.22
C LEU A 352 -5.70 -15.93 -3.10
N ASN A 353 -4.54 -16.53 -3.34
CA ASN A 353 -4.34 -17.97 -3.14
C ASN A 353 -4.48 -18.35 -1.66
N VAL A 354 -3.91 -17.56 -0.75
CA VAL A 354 -4.02 -17.82 0.70
C VAL A 354 -5.43 -17.54 1.23
N THR A 355 -6.12 -16.50 0.69
CA THR A 355 -7.37 -15.99 1.28
C THR A 355 -8.65 -16.53 0.63
N ILE A 356 -8.60 -16.89 -0.65
CA ILE A 356 -9.79 -17.27 -1.45
C ILE A 356 -9.57 -18.59 -2.17
N ILE A 357 -8.55 -18.69 -3.04
CA ILE A 357 -8.41 -19.81 -3.98
C ILE A 357 -8.02 -21.11 -3.25
N GLY A 358 -7.03 -21.04 -2.37
CA GLY A 358 -6.57 -22.15 -1.55
C GLY A 358 -7.27 -22.26 -0.19
N PHE A 359 -8.15 -21.30 0.14
CA PHE A 359 -8.93 -21.34 1.37
C PHE A 359 -10.16 -22.23 1.20
N ARG A 360 -10.40 -23.16 2.14
CA ARG A 360 -11.47 -24.18 2.08
C ARG A 360 -11.49 -24.92 0.73
N TRP A 361 -10.33 -25.28 0.25
CA TRP A 361 -10.09 -25.86 -1.07
C TRP A 361 -10.77 -27.23 -1.29
N GLU A 362 -11.17 -27.91 -0.22
CA GLU A 362 -11.91 -29.18 -0.24
C GLU A 362 -13.43 -28.98 -0.40
N ASP A 363 -13.94 -27.79 -0.14
CA ASP A 363 -15.37 -27.52 -0.20
C ASP A 363 -15.89 -27.57 -1.64
N SER A 364 -17.08 -28.11 -1.81
CA SER A 364 -17.78 -28.19 -3.10
C SER A 364 -18.27 -26.81 -3.58
N ILE A 365 -18.61 -25.90 -2.64
CA ILE A 365 -19.06 -24.53 -2.93
C ILE A 365 -17.89 -23.58 -2.71
N ARG A 366 -17.46 -22.95 -3.79
CA ARG A 366 -16.38 -21.95 -3.75
C ARG A 366 -16.93 -20.56 -3.79
N TYR A 367 -16.31 -19.68 -3.03
CA TYR A 367 -16.61 -18.25 -3.08
C TYR A 367 -16.16 -17.64 -4.42
N VAL A 368 -17.08 -16.89 -5.01
CA VAL A 368 -16.80 -16.03 -6.17
C VAL A 368 -17.30 -14.63 -5.80
N PRO A 369 -16.45 -13.59 -5.93
CA PRO A 369 -16.87 -12.22 -5.62
C PRO A 369 -18.08 -11.80 -6.46
N SER A 370 -19.02 -11.10 -5.85
CA SER A 370 -20.09 -10.45 -6.60
C SER A 370 -19.53 -9.25 -7.40
N TRP A 371 -20.20 -8.89 -8.49
CA TRP A 371 -19.81 -7.70 -9.24
C TRP A 371 -19.87 -6.42 -8.37
N MET A 372 -20.75 -6.39 -7.37
CA MET A 372 -20.87 -5.27 -6.44
C MET A 372 -19.65 -5.13 -5.53
N GLU A 373 -19.08 -6.26 -5.07
CA GLU A 373 -17.80 -6.26 -4.33
C GLU A 373 -16.68 -5.65 -5.16
N VAL A 374 -16.57 -6.04 -6.44
CA VAL A 374 -15.56 -5.52 -7.36
C VAL A 374 -15.74 -4.00 -7.59
N VAL A 375 -16.97 -3.53 -7.79
CA VAL A 375 -17.24 -2.10 -7.99
C VAL A 375 -16.90 -1.30 -6.73
N ILE A 376 -17.20 -1.81 -5.54
CA ILE A 376 -16.85 -1.15 -4.28
C ILE A 376 -15.32 -1.09 -4.11
N THR A 377 -14.59 -2.17 -4.36
CA THR A 377 -13.11 -2.17 -4.36
C THR A 377 -12.54 -1.15 -5.34
N LEU A 378 -13.04 -1.11 -6.59
CA LEU A 378 -12.61 -0.10 -7.57
C LEU A 378 -12.94 1.33 -7.11
N THR A 379 -14.03 1.51 -6.39
CA THR A 379 -14.42 2.81 -5.83
C THR A 379 -13.42 3.28 -4.77
N VAL A 380 -12.98 2.38 -3.89
CA VAL A 380 -11.94 2.66 -2.89
C VAL A 380 -10.65 3.08 -3.59
N ILE A 381 -10.16 2.27 -4.55
CA ILE A 381 -8.93 2.54 -5.31
C ILE A 381 -9.01 3.87 -6.08
N PHE A 382 -10.10 4.11 -6.81
CA PHE A 382 -10.24 5.35 -7.60
C PHE A 382 -10.34 6.59 -6.71
N THR A 383 -10.98 6.49 -5.55
CA THR A 383 -11.05 7.58 -4.58
C THR A 383 -9.68 7.87 -3.99
N GLU A 384 -8.89 6.84 -3.65
CA GLU A 384 -7.50 6.97 -3.22
C GLU A 384 -6.66 7.72 -4.26
N ILE A 385 -6.73 7.31 -5.54
CA ILE A 385 -6.01 7.96 -6.65
C ILE A 385 -6.47 9.42 -6.82
N TRP A 386 -7.77 9.73 -6.64
CA TRP A 386 -8.28 11.10 -6.69
C TRP A 386 -7.68 11.97 -5.58
N ILE A 387 -7.65 11.48 -4.35
CA ILE A 387 -7.06 12.18 -3.21
C ILE A 387 -5.55 12.33 -3.38
N PHE A 388 -4.85 11.28 -3.80
CA PHE A 388 -3.43 11.31 -4.11
C PHE A 388 -3.11 12.41 -5.14
N ARG A 389 -3.84 12.46 -6.26
CA ARG A 389 -3.69 13.51 -7.29
C ARG A 389 -3.99 14.91 -6.74
N TRP A 390 -5.00 15.01 -5.85
CA TRP A 390 -5.36 16.27 -5.21
C TRP A 390 -4.23 16.78 -4.32
N VAL A 391 -3.64 15.92 -3.52
CA VAL A 391 -2.51 16.24 -2.63
C VAL A 391 -1.27 16.64 -3.43
N ILE A 392 -0.85 15.86 -4.42
CA ILE A 392 0.35 16.15 -5.22
C ILE A 392 0.25 17.51 -5.93
N ARG A 393 -0.93 17.86 -6.44
CA ARG A 393 -1.12 19.13 -7.13
C ARG A 393 -1.05 20.36 -6.22
N ARG A 394 -1.14 20.18 -4.90
CA ARG A 394 -1.27 21.25 -3.91
C ARG A 394 -0.12 21.34 -2.93
N MET A 395 0.34 20.20 -2.47
CA MET A 395 1.38 20.12 -1.45
C MET A 395 2.77 19.94 -2.09
N PRO A 396 3.85 20.32 -1.41
CA PRO A 396 5.22 20.16 -1.91
C PRO A 396 5.72 18.72 -1.76
N VAL A 397 5.07 17.79 -2.48
CA VAL A 397 5.42 16.36 -2.47
C VAL A 397 6.50 16.05 -3.50
N LEU A 398 6.29 16.48 -4.76
CA LEU A 398 7.23 16.32 -5.87
C LEU A 398 8.11 17.54 -6.11
N ARG A 399 7.70 18.69 -5.58
CA ARG A 399 8.43 19.97 -5.68
C ARG A 399 9.43 20.08 -4.54
N ASP A 400 10.44 20.90 -4.74
CA ASP A 400 11.35 21.29 -3.66
C ASP A 400 10.58 22.00 -2.53
N SER A 401 11.06 21.77 -1.30
CA SER A 401 10.54 22.49 -0.13
C SER A 401 10.68 24.01 -0.33
N PRO A 402 9.77 24.82 0.20
CA PRO A 402 9.89 26.26 0.19
C PRO A 402 11.23 26.75 0.77
N VAL A 403 11.75 27.86 0.28
CA VAL A 403 13.06 28.42 0.72
C VAL A 403 13.13 28.56 2.25
N TRP A 404 12.07 29.08 2.86
CA TRP A 404 12.01 29.25 4.31
C TRP A 404 12.07 27.91 5.10
N ALA A 405 11.65 26.82 4.49
CA ALA A 405 11.70 25.49 5.10
C ALA A 405 13.11 24.89 5.00
N LYS A 406 13.86 25.19 3.92
CA LYS A 406 15.26 24.77 3.78
C LYS A 406 16.18 25.43 4.81
N GLN A 407 15.84 26.64 5.26
CA GLN A 407 16.60 27.35 6.30
C GLN A 407 16.37 26.83 7.73
N GLN A 408 15.41 25.93 7.93
CA GLN A 408 15.08 25.32 9.22
C GLN A 408 15.62 23.89 9.38
N GLN A 409 16.27 23.38 8.33
CA GLN A 409 16.99 22.10 8.36
C GLN A 409 18.40 22.32 8.88
#